data_d6d241de51efe334072d4d1df45a9b19
#
_entry.id   d6d241de51efe334072d4d1df45a9b19
#
_cell.length_a   1.000
_cell.length_b   1.000
_cell.length_c   1.000
_cell.angle_alpha   90.00
_cell.angle_beta   90.00
_cell.angle_gamma   90.00
#
_symmetry.space_group_name_H-M   'P 1'
#
loop_
_entity.id
_entity.type
_entity.pdbx_description
1 polymer ?
#
loop_
_entity_poly.entity_id
_entity_poly.type
_entity_poly.pdbx_seq_one_letter_code
_entity_poly.pdbx_strand_id
1 'polypeptide(L)'
;KGSGIYRPRFTYMGFRYVELSGVPYEEGLLTAYVIHSDMERTGHFACENPLVDQLYRNQVWGQRSNYIEVPTDCPQRDERMGYTGDGHVFALTGAYNFHTEAFWSKFLKDIRHSQAANKEGYVAPTVPAPPGVQGIGFMSMLGWGNCVCIVPEMLYWQFGTDRYIREYYDCMKAFVDCEVRKMGGLFGKKNLWIAPSLGDWLATGRDVKYMAMHNGPVSNAFIVNDLRIMVWAATYLGKTDDAEKYAVQLGKTRDAYIKAFVKKDGTMKDDYQGAYVMALKMVLPKGELWNKVYHQLVQRLTRDGMQTGFFATEHILPLLADNGDEQLAFDLLLDERCGGWMYQVKAGATTTWERWDAIKPDGSVNETKSNGDNMVSFNHYSFGSVGKFYYQYILGIQPLEPGFAKIKIRPRIDSRIGTFSGSYKDILVAYDGKTLHISTPADTQIILPDGTVHEVGAGTYDFSVKEQ
;
A
#
# COMPACT_ATOMS: atom_id res chain seq x y z
N LYS A 1 31.38 41.26 3.24
CA LYS A 1 32.01 40.09 2.64
C LYS A 1 32.66 39.26 3.76
N GLY A 2 32.19 38.07 4.04
CA GLY A 2 32.72 37.16 5.04
C GLY A 2 32.38 35.73 4.66
N SER A 3 33.13 34.74 5.17
CA SER A 3 32.80 33.34 5.07
C SER A 3 31.68 33.01 6.08
N GLY A 4 30.73 32.20 5.68
CA GLY A 4 29.63 31.76 6.55
C GLY A 4 29.00 30.51 6.02
N ILE A 5 28.33 29.76 6.91
CA ILE A 5 27.52 28.61 6.53
C ILE A 5 26.06 29.05 6.44
N TYR A 6 25.45 28.86 5.29
CA TYR A 6 24.03 29.05 5.10
C TYR A 6 23.33 27.69 5.08
N ARG A 7 22.31 27.53 5.90
CA ARG A 7 21.48 26.33 5.98
C ARG A 7 20.01 26.76 6.09
N PRO A 8 19.15 26.38 5.12
CA PRO A 8 17.72 26.59 5.24
C PRO A 8 17.18 25.91 6.51
N ARG A 9 16.18 26.53 7.14
CA ARG A 9 15.50 25.98 8.32
C ARG A 9 14.02 25.82 7.99
N PHE A 10 13.37 24.78 8.54
CA PHE A 10 11.95 24.51 8.40
C PHE A 10 11.48 24.35 6.95
N THR A 11 12.37 23.92 6.07
CA THR A 11 12.09 23.58 4.66
C THR A 11 13.00 22.47 4.18
N TYR A 12 12.52 21.72 3.20
CA TYR A 12 13.29 20.69 2.49
C TYR A 12 12.85 20.63 1.04
N MET A 13 13.66 20.03 0.20
CA MET A 13 13.41 19.88 -1.25
C MET A 13 13.89 18.52 -1.72
N GLY A 14 13.15 17.89 -2.63
CA GLY A 14 13.65 16.77 -3.43
C GLY A 14 14.35 17.29 -4.66
N PHE A 15 15.60 16.87 -4.92
CA PHE A 15 16.37 17.32 -6.08
C PHE A 15 17.39 16.26 -6.52
N ARG A 16 17.83 16.35 -7.76
CA ARG A 16 18.96 15.59 -8.31
C ARG A 16 20.14 16.49 -8.65
N TYR A 17 19.87 17.74 -9.02
CA TYR A 17 20.85 18.71 -9.48
C TYR A 17 20.72 19.99 -8.68
N VAL A 18 21.82 20.66 -8.47
CA VAL A 18 21.89 21.99 -7.85
C VAL A 18 22.59 22.92 -8.83
N GLU A 19 21.91 23.98 -9.20
CA GLU A 19 22.51 25.07 -9.98
C GLU A 19 23.07 26.13 -9.03
N LEU A 20 24.31 26.52 -9.25
CA LEU A 20 25.01 27.52 -8.47
C LEU A 20 25.30 28.75 -9.35
N SER A 21 24.84 29.93 -8.94
CA SER A 21 25.07 31.15 -9.65
C SER A 21 25.66 32.24 -8.72
N GLY A 22 26.48 33.13 -9.29
CA GLY A 22 27.05 34.28 -8.57
C GLY A 22 28.24 33.98 -7.67
N VAL A 23 28.68 32.72 -7.56
CA VAL A 23 29.89 32.30 -6.86
C VAL A 23 30.61 31.22 -7.66
N PRO A 24 31.95 31.16 -7.64
CA PRO A 24 32.68 30.06 -8.25
C PRO A 24 32.42 28.78 -7.45
N TYR A 25 32.35 27.63 -8.17
CA TYR A 25 32.28 26.33 -7.51
C TYR A 25 33.64 25.96 -6.92
N GLU A 26 33.61 25.54 -5.66
CA GLU A 26 34.74 24.93 -4.96
C GLU A 26 34.25 23.63 -4.34
N GLU A 27 35.12 22.62 -4.27
CA GLU A 27 34.78 21.34 -3.64
C GLU A 27 34.44 21.56 -2.15
N GLY A 28 33.34 20.96 -1.69
CA GLY A 28 32.85 21.14 -0.32
C GLY A 28 31.99 22.39 -0.12
N LEU A 29 31.78 23.22 -1.16
CA LEU A 29 30.91 24.40 -1.05
C LEU A 29 29.45 24.04 -0.79
N LEU A 30 28.98 22.89 -1.32
CA LEU A 30 27.62 22.38 -1.14
C LEU A 30 27.65 21.05 -0.40
N THR A 31 26.79 20.91 0.62
CA THR A 31 26.56 19.66 1.34
C THR A 31 25.07 19.36 1.33
N ALA A 32 24.68 18.22 0.78
CA ALA A 32 23.30 17.72 0.85
C ALA A 32 23.10 16.93 2.14
N TYR A 33 22.00 17.22 2.84
CA TYR A 33 21.58 16.49 4.02
C TYR A 33 20.34 15.68 3.69
N VAL A 34 20.36 14.37 3.96
CA VAL A 34 19.16 13.53 3.90
C VAL A 34 18.36 13.76 5.17
N ILE A 35 17.09 14.15 5.02
CA ILE A 35 16.16 14.42 6.12
C ILE A 35 15.02 13.41 6.04
N HIS A 36 14.71 12.75 7.14
CA HIS A 36 13.55 11.86 7.31
C HIS A 36 13.23 11.74 8.80
N SER A 37 12.02 11.22 9.13
CA SER A 37 11.70 10.82 10.50
C SER A 37 12.70 9.78 11.00
N ASP A 38 13.14 9.91 12.24
CA ASP A 38 14.07 8.98 12.86
C ASP A 38 13.37 7.66 13.17
N MET A 39 13.61 6.67 12.31
CA MET A 39 13.02 5.33 12.39
C MET A 39 14.11 4.29 12.23
N GLU A 40 14.14 3.35 13.17
CA GLU A 40 15.06 2.22 13.11
C GLU A 40 14.79 1.37 11.87
N ARG A 41 15.86 0.97 11.17
CA ARG A 41 15.77 0.03 10.05
C ARG A 41 15.57 -1.39 10.58
N THR A 42 14.41 -2.00 10.27
CA THR A 42 14.04 -3.33 10.77
C THR A 42 14.04 -4.40 9.69
N GLY A 43 13.93 -4.01 8.43
CA GLY A 43 13.88 -4.95 7.33
C GLY A 43 14.96 -4.74 6.29
N HIS A 44 15.52 -5.84 5.80
CA HIS A 44 16.55 -5.87 4.76
C HIS A 44 16.20 -6.92 3.72
N PHE A 45 16.54 -6.64 2.46
CA PHE A 45 16.43 -7.59 1.36
C PHE A 45 17.54 -7.32 0.36
N ALA A 46 18.09 -8.38 -0.20
CA ALA A 46 19.00 -8.36 -1.34
C ALA A 46 18.80 -9.64 -2.17
N CYS A 47 18.99 -9.56 -3.47
CA CYS A 47 18.96 -10.73 -4.35
C CYS A 47 19.95 -10.58 -5.50
N GLU A 48 20.15 -11.68 -6.23
CA GLU A 48 21.09 -11.73 -7.35
C GLU A 48 20.59 -10.90 -8.55
N ASN A 49 19.26 -10.79 -8.76
CA ASN A 49 18.70 -10.00 -9.84
C ASN A 49 18.89 -8.48 -9.56
N PRO A 50 19.74 -7.77 -10.33
CA PRO A 50 20.06 -6.37 -10.04
C PRO A 50 18.90 -5.40 -10.23
N LEU A 51 17.92 -5.72 -11.09
CA LEU A 51 16.75 -4.86 -11.30
C LEU A 51 15.79 -4.96 -10.11
N VAL A 52 15.59 -6.17 -9.57
CA VAL A 52 14.76 -6.42 -8.39
C VAL A 52 15.39 -5.77 -7.16
N ASP A 53 16.72 -5.92 -6.99
CA ASP A 53 17.46 -5.29 -5.91
C ASP A 53 17.40 -3.74 -6.00
N GLN A 54 17.49 -3.19 -7.22
CA GLN A 54 17.33 -1.75 -7.42
C GLN A 54 15.90 -1.28 -7.11
N LEU A 55 14.86 -2.02 -7.50
CA LEU A 55 13.47 -1.68 -7.15
C LEU A 55 13.26 -1.69 -5.64
N TYR A 56 13.85 -2.68 -4.94
CA TYR A 56 13.84 -2.71 -3.49
C TYR A 56 14.46 -1.45 -2.88
N ARG A 57 15.61 -1.01 -3.38
CA ARG A 57 16.23 0.25 -2.93
C ARG A 57 15.37 1.47 -3.24
N ASN A 58 14.75 1.50 -4.42
CA ASN A 58 13.88 2.61 -4.83
C ASN A 58 12.70 2.81 -3.87
N GLN A 59 12.03 1.72 -3.45
CA GLN A 59 10.90 1.84 -2.54
C GLN A 59 11.33 2.27 -1.13
N VAL A 60 12.52 1.84 -0.67
CA VAL A 60 13.10 2.29 0.61
C VAL A 60 13.45 3.78 0.57
N TRP A 61 14.05 4.25 -0.52
CA TRP A 61 14.35 5.67 -0.69
C TRP A 61 13.09 6.51 -0.85
N GLY A 62 12.07 6.00 -1.55
CA GLY A 62 10.75 6.63 -1.62
C GLY A 62 10.15 6.83 -0.23
N GLN A 63 10.23 5.82 0.65
CA GLN A 63 9.78 5.95 2.04
C GLN A 63 10.57 7.00 2.81
N ARG A 64 11.90 6.96 2.78
CA ARG A 64 12.75 7.95 3.46
C ARG A 64 12.45 9.37 3.04
N SER A 65 12.27 9.58 1.73
CA SER A 65 12.02 10.91 1.17
C SER A 65 10.66 11.48 1.58
N ASN A 66 9.69 10.63 1.92
CA ASN A 66 8.30 11.01 2.12
C ASN A 66 7.80 10.81 3.57
N TYR A 67 8.50 10.04 4.40
CA TYR A 67 8.15 9.91 5.82
C TYR A 67 8.86 11.01 6.63
N ILE A 68 8.34 12.25 6.52
CA ILE A 68 8.85 13.44 7.22
C ILE A 68 7.71 13.99 8.08
N GLU A 69 7.56 13.48 9.31
CA GLU A 69 6.49 13.75 10.28
C GLU A 69 5.08 13.32 9.85
N VAL A 70 4.76 13.43 8.57
CA VAL A 70 3.54 12.94 7.93
C VAL A 70 3.92 12.16 6.68
N PRO A 71 3.07 11.22 6.19
CA PRO A 71 3.35 10.49 4.95
C PRO A 71 3.06 11.41 3.75
N THR A 72 4.05 12.23 3.34
CA THR A 72 3.88 13.13 2.18
C THR A 72 3.83 12.30 0.89
N ASP A 73 3.07 12.77 -0.08
CA ASP A 73 2.95 12.15 -1.41
C ASP A 73 4.26 12.23 -2.21
N CYS A 74 4.92 13.37 -2.16
CA CYS A 74 6.16 13.65 -2.88
C CYS A 74 7.01 14.70 -2.15
N PRO A 75 8.37 14.71 -2.31
CA PRO A 75 9.23 15.67 -1.61
C PRO A 75 9.60 16.90 -2.45
N GLN A 76 9.31 16.93 -3.76
CA GLN A 76 9.94 17.88 -4.70
C GLN A 76 9.02 18.95 -5.27
N ARG A 77 7.70 18.72 -5.34
CA ARG A 77 6.77 19.71 -5.91
C ARG A 77 5.99 20.44 -4.81
N ASP A 78 5.24 21.48 -5.17
CA ASP A 78 4.47 22.34 -4.24
C ASP A 78 3.20 21.67 -3.67
N GLU A 79 3.19 20.36 -3.55
CA GLU A 79 2.15 19.55 -2.92
C GLU A 79 2.61 19.15 -1.51
N ARG A 80 3.39 18.11 -1.36
CA ARG A 80 4.03 17.68 -0.09
C ARG A 80 3.08 17.64 1.10
N MET A 81 1.92 17.03 0.89
CA MET A 81 0.88 16.91 1.91
C MET A 81 0.78 15.49 2.43
N GLY A 82 0.35 15.34 3.68
CA GLY A 82 0.12 14.03 4.32
C GLY A 82 -1.14 13.37 3.77
N TYR A 83 -1.06 12.76 2.59
CA TYR A 83 -2.18 12.04 1.99
C TYR A 83 -2.48 10.74 2.73
N THR A 84 -3.71 10.62 3.22
CA THR A 84 -4.15 9.45 4.01
C THR A 84 -4.26 8.18 3.17
N GLY A 85 -4.65 8.30 1.89
CA GLY A 85 -4.71 7.18 0.95
C GLY A 85 -3.34 6.61 0.62
N ASP A 86 -2.44 7.46 0.18
CA ASP A 86 -1.04 7.12 -0.10
C ASP A 86 -0.38 6.50 1.13
N GLY A 87 -0.64 7.12 2.29
CA GLY A 87 -0.11 6.65 3.56
C GLY A 87 -0.48 5.20 3.84
N HIS A 88 -1.77 4.85 3.82
CA HIS A 88 -2.18 3.49 4.20
C HIS A 88 -1.82 2.41 3.17
N VAL A 89 -1.80 2.74 1.87
CA VAL A 89 -1.37 1.80 0.81
C VAL A 89 0.05 1.31 1.04
N PHE A 90 0.92 2.18 1.52
CA PHE A 90 2.32 1.85 1.78
C PHE A 90 2.60 1.44 3.23
N ALA A 91 1.66 1.62 4.15
CA ALA A 91 1.88 1.48 5.60
C ALA A 91 2.51 0.14 5.98
N LEU A 92 2.03 -0.98 5.43
CA LEU A 92 2.55 -2.31 5.71
C LEU A 92 3.97 -2.50 5.15
N THR A 93 4.23 -2.06 3.92
CA THR A 93 5.58 -2.05 3.35
C THR A 93 6.53 -1.22 4.22
N GLY A 94 6.08 -0.03 4.62
CA GLY A 94 6.83 0.85 5.48
C GLY A 94 7.16 0.23 6.83
N ALA A 95 6.23 -0.54 7.41
CA ALA A 95 6.41 -1.20 8.69
C ALA A 95 7.35 -2.43 8.62
N TYR A 96 7.50 -3.03 7.44
CA TYR A 96 8.57 -4.01 7.21
C TYR A 96 9.95 -3.33 7.09
N ASN A 97 10.03 -2.21 6.36
CA ASN A 97 11.29 -1.52 6.13
C ASN A 97 11.88 -0.91 7.41
N PHE A 98 11.02 -0.28 8.23
CA PHE A 98 11.41 0.48 9.42
C PHE A 98 10.42 0.25 10.57
N HIS A 99 10.86 0.53 11.80
CA HIS A 99 9.99 0.55 12.97
C HIS A 99 9.12 1.82 12.95
N THR A 100 7.97 1.76 12.28
CA THR A 100 7.11 2.92 11.99
C THR A 100 6.02 3.17 13.04
N GLU A 101 6.00 2.46 14.18
CA GLU A 101 4.94 2.60 15.18
C GLU A 101 4.78 4.03 15.69
N ALA A 102 5.89 4.68 16.06
CA ALA A 102 5.87 6.06 16.55
C ALA A 102 5.40 7.06 15.48
N PHE A 103 5.82 6.86 14.23
CA PHE A 103 5.38 7.67 13.08
C PHE A 103 3.86 7.59 12.89
N TRP A 104 3.30 6.39 12.86
CA TRP A 104 1.85 6.19 12.73
C TRP A 104 1.08 6.65 13.97
N SER A 105 1.64 6.49 15.18
CA SER A 105 1.06 7.02 16.41
C SER A 105 0.85 8.54 16.34
N LYS A 106 1.84 9.27 15.82
CA LYS A 106 1.76 10.72 15.60
C LYS A 106 0.69 11.04 14.54
N PHE A 107 0.73 10.37 13.38
CA PHE A 107 -0.18 10.67 12.29
C PHE A 107 -1.65 10.34 12.62
N LEU A 108 -1.92 9.26 13.37
CA LEU A 108 -3.27 8.96 13.88
C LEU A 108 -3.79 10.05 14.84
N LYS A 109 -2.92 10.69 15.63
CA LYS A 109 -3.30 11.86 16.44
C LYS A 109 -3.70 13.04 15.57
N ASP A 110 -2.96 13.30 14.51
CA ASP A 110 -3.28 14.36 13.55
C ASP A 110 -4.62 14.08 12.86
N ILE A 111 -4.86 12.83 12.43
CA ILE A 111 -6.14 12.39 11.86
C ILE A 111 -7.28 12.64 12.84
N ARG A 112 -7.14 12.26 14.11
CA ARG A 112 -8.15 12.48 15.14
C ARG A 112 -8.45 13.96 15.33
N HIS A 113 -7.44 14.81 15.39
CA HIS A 113 -7.62 16.26 15.51
C HIS A 113 -8.30 16.86 14.28
N SER A 114 -7.91 16.43 13.09
CA SER A 114 -8.54 16.85 11.83
C SER A 114 -9.99 16.42 11.73
N GLN A 115 -10.30 15.16 12.13
CA GLN A 115 -11.66 14.62 12.15
C GLN A 115 -12.54 15.37 13.16
N ALA A 116 -12.03 15.71 14.35
CA ALA A 116 -12.77 16.43 15.37
C ALA A 116 -13.19 17.84 14.93
N ALA A 117 -12.52 18.41 13.92
CA ALA A 117 -12.88 19.71 13.36
C ALA A 117 -14.14 19.67 12.47
N ASN A 118 -14.59 18.49 12.03
CA ASN A 118 -15.80 18.33 11.26
C ASN A 118 -16.89 17.59 12.07
N LYS A 119 -18.13 18.05 11.95
CA LYS A 119 -19.29 17.46 12.67
C LYS A 119 -19.81 16.18 12.03
N GLU A 120 -19.33 15.84 10.85
CA GLU A 120 -19.83 14.69 10.09
C GLU A 120 -19.05 13.40 10.40
N GLY A 121 -17.84 13.51 10.92
CA GLY A 121 -16.99 12.39 11.30
C GLY A 121 -16.12 11.84 10.16
N TYR A 122 -16.11 12.46 8.96
CA TYR A 122 -15.24 12.02 7.90
C TYR A 122 -13.76 12.39 8.18
N VAL A 123 -12.86 11.65 7.56
CA VAL A 123 -11.41 11.91 7.55
C VAL A 123 -11.04 12.56 6.22
N ALA A 124 -10.30 13.66 6.28
CA ALA A 124 -9.83 14.38 5.11
C ALA A 124 -8.80 13.55 4.32
N PRO A 125 -8.69 13.76 2.99
CA PRO A 125 -7.69 13.06 2.17
C PRO A 125 -6.26 13.47 2.53
N THR A 126 -6.09 14.69 3.06
CA THR A 126 -4.81 15.21 3.53
C THR A 126 -4.90 15.64 5.00
N VAL A 127 -3.89 15.30 5.77
CA VAL A 127 -3.80 15.64 7.19
C VAL A 127 -2.38 16.11 7.52
N PRO A 128 -2.24 17.35 8.07
CA PRO A 128 -3.31 18.34 8.28
C PRO A 128 -3.91 18.82 6.96
N ALA A 129 -5.20 19.14 6.98
CA ALA A 129 -5.89 19.68 5.80
C ALA A 129 -5.60 21.19 5.63
N PRO A 130 -5.07 21.62 4.48
CA PRO A 130 -4.86 23.04 4.21
C PRO A 130 -6.17 23.85 4.20
N PRO A 131 -6.14 25.13 4.52
CA PRO A 131 -7.30 25.99 4.36
C PRO A 131 -7.84 25.94 2.92
N GLY A 132 -9.16 25.74 2.76
CA GLY A 132 -9.81 25.65 1.43
C GLY A 132 -9.94 24.24 0.85
N VAL A 133 -9.13 23.28 1.26
CA VAL A 133 -9.23 21.88 0.79
C VAL A 133 -10.32 21.10 1.55
N GLN A 134 -10.80 21.61 2.68
CA GLN A 134 -11.83 20.96 3.50
C GLN A 134 -13.14 20.65 2.73
N GLY A 135 -13.50 21.45 1.72
CA GLY A 135 -14.68 21.20 0.88
C GLY A 135 -14.53 20.05 -0.11
N ILE A 136 -13.32 19.73 -0.56
CA ILE A 136 -12.99 18.61 -1.45
C ILE A 136 -12.89 17.30 -0.64
N GLY A 137 -12.61 17.38 0.65
CA GLY A 137 -12.41 16.25 1.56
C GLY A 137 -13.55 15.26 1.58
N PHE A 138 -14.75 15.69 1.28
CA PHE A 138 -15.91 14.84 1.20
C PHE A 138 -15.91 13.92 -0.03
N MET A 139 -15.48 14.39 -1.21
CA MET A 139 -15.44 13.59 -2.44
C MET A 139 -14.33 12.53 -2.43
N SER A 140 -13.28 12.75 -1.65
CA SER A 140 -12.12 11.86 -1.54
C SER A 140 -12.07 11.07 -0.22
N MET A 141 -13.16 11.03 0.56
CA MET A 141 -13.16 10.24 1.79
C MET A 141 -12.97 8.75 1.54
N LEU A 142 -13.52 8.21 0.47
CA LEU A 142 -13.42 6.78 0.15
C LEU A 142 -12.12 6.47 -0.61
N GLY A 143 -11.36 5.54 -0.07
CA GLY A 143 -10.01 5.21 -0.48
C GLY A 143 -8.94 5.95 0.36
N TRP A 144 -9.17 7.21 0.75
CA TRP A 144 -8.22 8.00 1.53
C TRP A 144 -8.53 7.95 3.04
N GLY A 145 -9.71 8.42 3.43
CA GLY A 145 -10.11 8.49 4.83
C GLY A 145 -10.14 7.14 5.55
N ASN A 146 -10.28 6.03 4.83
CA ASN A 146 -10.23 4.66 5.32
C ASN A 146 -8.93 4.33 6.08
N CYS A 147 -7.89 5.17 5.94
CA CYS A 147 -6.66 5.13 6.73
C CYS A 147 -6.93 5.01 8.24
N VAL A 148 -7.98 5.68 8.75
CA VAL A 148 -8.33 5.66 10.18
C VAL A 148 -8.74 4.27 10.68
N CYS A 149 -9.23 3.40 9.81
CA CYS A 149 -9.57 2.00 10.09
C CYS A 149 -8.41 1.05 9.78
N ILE A 150 -7.76 1.22 8.62
CA ILE A 150 -6.73 0.30 8.10
C ILE A 150 -5.45 0.34 8.94
N VAL A 151 -4.99 1.54 9.32
CA VAL A 151 -3.71 1.68 10.04
C VAL A 151 -3.76 1.08 11.44
N PRO A 152 -4.79 1.29 12.29
CA PRO A 152 -4.90 0.59 13.57
C PRO A 152 -4.88 -0.94 13.46
N GLU A 153 -5.55 -1.53 12.45
CA GLU A 153 -5.51 -2.98 12.18
C GLU A 153 -4.09 -3.41 11.79
N MET A 154 -3.41 -2.67 10.89
CA MET A 154 -2.03 -2.94 10.49
C MET A 154 -1.07 -2.90 11.69
N LEU A 155 -1.20 -1.89 12.56
CA LEU A 155 -0.37 -1.75 13.75
C LEU A 155 -0.58 -2.90 14.74
N TYR A 156 -1.81 -3.39 14.88
CA TYR A 156 -2.09 -4.57 15.70
C TYR A 156 -1.36 -5.81 15.19
N TRP A 157 -1.46 -6.11 13.89
CA TRP A 157 -0.82 -7.28 13.31
C TRP A 157 0.71 -7.16 13.28
N GLN A 158 1.24 -5.97 12.97
CA GLN A 158 2.69 -5.79 12.75
C GLN A 158 3.48 -5.61 14.05
N PHE A 159 2.87 -4.96 15.06
CA PHE A 159 3.55 -4.64 16.31
C PHE A 159 2.98 -5.35 17.55
N GLY A 160 1.87 -6.08 17.43
CA GLY A 160 1.28 -6.85 18.52
C GLY A 160 0.61 -6.00 19.59
N THR A 161 0.27 -4.75 19.30
CA THR A 161 -0.34 -3.84 20.26
C THR A 161 -1.79 -3.53 19.89
N ASP A 162 -2.70 -3.69 20.84
CA ASP A 162 -4.11 -3.33 20.69
C ASP A 162 -4.40 -1.85 21.05
N ARG A 163 -3.34 -1.12 21.46
CA ARG A 163 -3.44 0.27 21.91
C ARG A 163 -4.18 1.14 20.90
N TYR A 164 -3.85 1.02 19.64
CA TYR A 164 -4.40 1.90 18.59
C TYR A 164 -5.85 1.58 18.27
N ILE A 165 -6.25 0.31 18.38
CA ILE A 165 -7.66 -0.08 18.25
C ILE A 165 -8.47 0.53 19.40
N ARG A 166 -7.97 0.45 20.64
CA ARG A 166 -8.63 1.03 21.81
C ARG A 166 -8.70 2.55 21.77
N GLU A 167 -7.56 3.19 21.48
CA GLU A 167 -7.43 4.65 21.52
C GLU A 167 -8.20 5.33 20.38
N TYR A 168 -8.31 4.70 19.21
CA TYR A 168 -8.91 5.29 18.00
C TYR A 168 -10.26 4.67 17.64
N TYR A 169 -10.83 3.78 18.47
CA TYR A 169 -12.13 3.15 18.20
C TYR A 169 -13.22 4.15 17.86
N ASP A 170 -13.35 5.22 18.64
CA ASP A 170 -14.39 6.23 18.42
C ASP A 170 -14.16 7.03 17.13
N CYS A 171 -12.91 7.23 16.73
CA CYS A 171 -12.58 7.84 15.45
C CYS A 171 -12.97 6.92 14.26
N MET A 172 -12.63 5.64 14.35
CA MET A 172 -13.03 4.62 13.37
C MET A 172 -14.55 4.54 13.27
N LYS A 173 -15.23 4.48 14.42
CA LYS A 173 -16.70 4.45 14.51
C LYS A 173 -17.33 5.68 13.88
N ALA A 174 -16.84 6.89 14.18
CA ALA A 174 -17.36 8.12 13.63
C ALA A 174 -17.23 8.16 12.10
N PHE A 175 -16.11 7.65 11.56
CA PHE A 175 -15.86 7.57 10.12
C PHE A 175 -16.83 6.58 9.46
N VAL A 176 -16.94 5.35 9.96
CA VAL A 176 -17.80 4.32 9.39
C VAL A 176 -19.29 4.67 9.54
N ASP A 177 -19.69 5.27 10.66
CA ASP A 177 -21.06 5.80 10.82
C ASP A 177 -21.34 6.94 9.82
N CYS A 178 -20.34 7.75 9.48
CA CYS A 178 -20.45 8.75 8.41
C CYS A 178 -20.68 8.09 7.04
N GLU A 179 -19.91 7.07 6.68
CA GLU A 179 -20.09 6.30 5.44
C GLU A 179 -21.49 5.71 5.34
N VAL A 180 -21.92 5.00 6.37
CA VAL A 180 -23.25 4.36 6.43
C VAL A 180 -24.37 5.39 6.29
N ARG A 181 -24.27 6.51 7.01
CA ARG A 181 -25.25 7.60 6.93
C ARG A 181 -25.31 8.20 5.52
N LYS A 182 -24.16 8.40 4.87
CA LYS A 182 -24.06 8.96 3.51
C LYS A 182 -24.61 8.00 2.45
N MET A 183 -24.42 6.69 2.62
CA MET A 183 -25.05 5.67 1.76
C MET A 183 -26.58 5.66 1.88
N GLY A 184 -27.13 6.06 3.02
CA GLY A 184 -28.58 6.21 3.22
C GLY A 184 -29.17 7.53 2.72
N GLY A 185 -28.32 8.50 2.34
CA GLY A 185 -28.71 9.86 1.95
C GLY A 185 -28.54 10.15 0.45
N LEU A 186 -28.25 11.43 0.14
CA LEU A 186 -28.13 11.94 -1.23
C LEU A 186 -27.01 11.25 -2.05
N PHE A 187 -25.94 10.80 -1.37
CA PHE A 187 -24.75 10.20 -2.00
C PHE A 187 -24.83 8.68 -2.10
N GLY A 188 -25.96 8.09 -1.67
CA GLY A 188 -26.13 6.64 -1.64
C GLY A 188 -27.45 6.18 -2.23
N LYS A 189 -27.49 4.90 -2.55
CA LYS A 189 -28.69 4.20 -3.01
C LYS A 189 -28.63 2.73 -2.63
N LYS A 190 -29.59 2.26 -1.83
CA LYS A 190 -29.74 0.83 -1.48
C LYS A 190 -28.45 0.23 -0.88
N ASN A 191 -27.88 0.88 0.12
CA ASN A 191 -26.65 0.49 0.81
C ASN A 191 -25.38 0.56 -0.07
N LEU A 192 -25.35 1.45 -1.03
CA LEU A 192 -24.18 1.69 -1.88
C LEU A 192 -23.88 3.18 -1.95
N TRP A 193 -22.62 3.50 -2.01
CA TRP A 193 -22.12 4.81 -2.45
C TRP A 193 -22.24 4.93 -3.96
N ILE A 194 -22.83 6.03 -4.45
CA ILE A 194 -23.04 6.28 -5.87
C ILE A 194 -22.49 7.63 -6.35
N ALA A 195 -21.95 8.43 -5.42
CA ALA A 195 -21.35 9.72 -5.76
C ALA A 195 -19.96 9.56 -6.38
N PRO A 196 -19.44 10.56 -7.10
CA PRO A 196 -18.06 10.59 -7.56
C PRO A 196 -17.07 10.42 -6.39
N SER A 197 -15.97 9.73 -6.66
CA SER A 197 -14.80 9.57 -5.79
C SER A 197 -13.57 9.34 -6.69
N LEU A 198 -12.38 9.33 -6.11
CA LEU A 198 -11.15 9.22 -6.92
C LEU A 198 -10.87 7.80 -7.46
N GLY A 199 -11.53 6.77 -6.90
CA GLY A 199 -11.40 5.37 -7.36
C GLY A 199 -10.00 4.80 -7.17
N ASP A 200 -9.59 3.88 -8.06
CA ASP A 200 -8.24 3.32 -8.09
C ASP A 200 -7.30 4.30 -8.81
N TRP A 201 -6.77 5.26 -8.03
CA TRP A 201 -6.08 6.44 -8.52
C TRP A 201 -4.92 6.11 -9.46
N LEU A 202 -4.83 6.79 -10.59
CA LEU A 202 -3.81 6.64 -11.63
C LEU A 202 -3.73 5.23 -12.27
N ALA A 203 -4.84 4.50 -12.34
CA ALA A 203 -4.92 3.29 -13.16
C ALA A 203 -4.59 3.60 -14.62
N THR A 204 -3.72 2.77 -15.22
CA THR A 204 -3.22 2.98 -16.59
C THR A 204 -4.36 2.99 -17.62
N GLY A 205 -4.29 3.91 -18.57
CA GLY A 205 -5.27 4.04 -19.64
C GLY A 205 -6.63 4.59 -19.20
N ARG A 206 -6.72 5.13 -17.98
CA ARG A 206 -7.94 5.75 -17.44
C ARG A 206 -7.63 7.19 -17.01
N ASP A 207 -8.43 8.13 -17.48
CA ASP A 207 -8.31 9.51 -17.01
C ASP A 207 -9.03 9.71 -15.65
N VAL A 208 -8.75 10.83 -15.01
CA VAL A 208 -9.32 11.20 -13.70
C VAL A 208 -10.85 11.23 -13.76
N LYS A 209 -11.45 11.71 -14.86
CA LYS A 209 -12.89 11.79 -15.02
C LYS A 209 -13.52 10.40 -15.10
N TYR A 210 -12.89 9.49 -15.87
CA TYR A 210 -13.34 8.10 -15.93
C TYR A 210 -13.31 7.48 -14.53
N MET A 211 -12.19 7.58 -13.83
CA MET A 211 -12.06 6.99 -12.49
C MET A 211 -13.08 7.59 -11.51
N ALA A 212 -13.28 8.90 -11.54
CA ALA A 212 -14.25 9.56 -10.66
C ALA A 212 -15.70 9.09 -10.91
N MET A 213 -16.06 8.77 -12.14
CA MET A 213 -17.43 8.31 -12.49
C MET A 213 -17.60 6.80 -12.35
N HIS A 214 -16.54 6.00 -12.48
CA HIS A 214 -16.55 4.54 -12.38
C HIS A 214 -15.91 4.03 -11.08
N ASN A 215 -15.87 4.86 -10.04
CA ASN A 215 -15.28 4.54 -8.74
C ASN A 215 -16.06 3.50 -7.93
N GLY A 216 -17.32 3.23 -8.29
CA GLY A 216 -18.27 2.43 -7.50
C GLY A 216 -17.69 1.12 -6.95
N PRO A 217 -17.05 0.26 -7.77
CA PRO A 217 -16.45 -0.98 -7.27
C PRO A 217 -15.38 -0.76 -6.21
N VAL A 218 -14.53 0.24 -6.38
CA VAL A 218 -13.42 0.53 -5.44
C VAL A 218 -13.93 1.20 -4.16
N SER A 219 -14.72 2.26 -4.30
CA SER A 219 -15.27 3.00 -3.16
C SER A 219 -16.11 2.11 -2.24
N ASN A 220 -16.99 1.30 -2.80
CA ASN A 220 -17.83 0.40 -2.00
C ASN A 220 -17.05 -0.80 -1.44
N ALA A 221 -15.93 -1.21 -2.06
CA ALA A 221 -15.06 -2.22 -1.48
C ALA A 221 -14.39 -1.73 -0.20
N PHE A 222 -13.96 -0.47 -0.15
CA PHE A 222 -13.44 0.15 1.08
C PHE A 222 -14.49 0.18 2.18
N ILE A 223 -15.73 0.58 1.89
CA ILE A 223 -16.82 0.56 2.89
C ILE A 223 -17.04 -0.86 3.44
N VAL A 224 -17.03 -1.89 2.59
CA VAL A 224 -17.14 -3.28 3.03
C VAL A 224 -15.98 -3.67 3.93
N ASN A 225 -14.76 -3.25 3.60
CA ASN A 225 -13.56 -3.52 4.40
C ASN A 225 -13.64 -2.81 5.77
N ASP A 226 -14.05 -1.55 5.80
CA ASP A 226 -14.17 -0.79 7.04
C ASP A 226 -15.25 -1.38 7.98
N LEU A 227 -16.39 -1.79 7.40
CA LEU A 227 -17.40 -2.52 8.16
C LEU A 227 -16.86 -3.84 8.73
N ARG A 228 -16.04 -4.58 7.98
CA ARG A 228 -15.34 -5.78 8.45
C ARG A 228 -14.40 -5.46 9.62
N ILE A 229 -13.60 -4.39 9.47
CA ILE A 229 -12.67 -3.94 10.52
C ILE A 229 -13.45 -3.55 11.78
N MET A 230 -14.58 -2.84 11.64
CA MET A 230 -15.39 -2.44 12.77
C MET A 230 -16.05 -3.63 13.47
N VAL A 231 -16.53 -4.64 12.73
CA VAL A 231 -17.03 -5.90 13.33
C VAL A 231 -15.92 -6.55 14.15
N TRP A 232 -14.73 -6.69 13.59
CA TRP A 232 -13.58 -7.28 14.27
C TRP A 232 -13.18 -6.47 15.52
N ALA A 233 -12.99 -5.15 15.37
CA ALA A 233 -12.56 -4.30 16.48
C ALA A 233 -13.60 -4.24 17.61
N ALA A 234 -14.89 -4.13 17.27
CA ALA A 234 -15.97 -4.14 18.25
C ALA A 234 -16.05 -5.48 18.99
N THR A 235 -15.93 -6.61 18.29
CA THR A 235 -15.90 -7.95 18.90
C THR A 235 -14.70 -8.09 19.82
N TYR A 236 -13.50 -7.70 19.37
CA TYR A 236 -12.27 -7.73 20.16
C TYR A 236 -12.37 -6.91 21.44
N LEU A 237 -13.02 -5.74 21.38
CA LEU A 237 -13.21 -4.83 22.52
C LEU A 237 -14.44 -5.16 23.38
N GLY A 238 -15.21 -6.20 23.08
CA GLY A 238 -16.43 -6.58 23.81
C GLY A 238 -17.60 -5.61 23.63
N LYS A 239 -17.61 -4.82 22.53
CA LYS A 239 -18.68 -3.86 22.20
C LYS A 239 -19.76 -4.57 21.36
N THR A 240 -20.55 -5.41 22.00
CA THR A 240 -21.49 -6.34 21.35
C THR A 240 -22.50 -5.64 20.44
N ASP A 241 -23.13 -4.55 20.91
CA ASP A 241 -24.15 -3.82 20.14
C ASP A 241 -23.57 -3.24 18.85
N ASP A 242 -22.35 -2.68 18.92
CA ASP A 242 -21.66 -2.17 17.74
C ASP A 242 -21.26 -3.31 16.79
N ALA A 243 -20.77 -4.45 17.30
CA ALA A 243 -20.41 -5.61 16.50
C ALA A 243 -21.62 -6.14 15.72
N GLU A 244 -22.79 -6.30 16.36
CA GLU A 244 -24.02 -6.73 15.70
C GLU A 244 -24.51 -5.72 14.66
N LYS A 245 -24.53 -4.43 15.02
CA LYS A 245 -24.90 -3.34 14.11
C LYS A 245 -24.08 -3.37 12.82
N TYR A 246 -22.74 -3.45 12.95
CA TYR A 246 -21.84 -3.43 11.78
C TYR A 246 -21.89 -4.75 11.02
N ALA A 247 -22.09 -5.91 11.66
CA ALA A 247 -22.25 -7.18 10.97
C ALA A 247 -23.51 -7.20 10.08
N VAL A 248 -24.63 -6.67 10.56
CA VAL A 248 -25.85 -6.53 9.77
C VAL A 248 -25.62 -5.58 8.56
N GLN A 249 -24.97 -4.45 8.79
CA GLN A 249 -24.69 -3.50 7.71
C GLN A 249 -23.71 -4.07 6.69
N LEU A 250 -22.66 -4.78 7.13
CA LEU A 250 -21.70 -5.48 6.29
C LEU A 250 -22.40 -6.44 5.32
N GLY A 251 -23.32 -7.27 5.82
CA GLY A 251 -24.11 -8.17 4.99
C GLY A 251 -24.91 -7.42 3.92
N LYS A 252 -25.65 -6.39 4.31
CA LYS A 252 -26.46 -5.57 3.37
C LYS A 252 -25.61 -4.89 2.29
N THR A 253 -24.47 -4.33 2.68
CA THR A 253 -23.56 -3.62 1.74
C THR A 253 -22.90 -4.59 0.79
N ARG A 254 -22.44 -5.75 1.28
CA ARG A 254 -21.86 -6.83 0.47
C ARG A 254 -22.84 -7.35 -0.57
N ASP A 255 -24.08 -7.66 -0.18
CA ASP A 255 -25.12 -8.15 -1.09
C ASP A 255 -25.46 -7.10 -2.16
N ALA A 256 -25.56 -5.84 -1.74
CA ALA A 256 -25.80 -4.72 -2.66
C ALA A 256 -24.64 -4.56 -3.65
N TYR A 257 -23.38 -4.68 -3.17
CA TYR A 257 -22.19 -4.64 -4.02
C TYR A 257 -22.20 -5.74 -5.09
N ILE A 258 -22.39 -6.99 -4.67
CA ILE A 258 -22.40 -8.14 -5.59
C ILE A 258 -23.46 -7.93 -6.67
N LYS A 259 -24.67 -7.55 -6.28
CA LYS A 259 -25.77 -7.29 -7.21
C LYS A 259 -25.49 -6.12 -8.16
N ALA A 260 -24.81 -5.09 -7.67
CA ALA A 260 -24.56 -3.87 -8.44
C ALA A 260 -23.39 -4.03 -9.42
N PHE A 261 -22.30 -4.68 -9.03
CA PHE A 261 -21.03 -4.60 -9.73
C PHE A 261 -20.52 -5.92 -10.31
N VAL A 262 -21.02 -7.08 -9.85
CA VAL A 262 -20.52 -8.39 -10.28
C VAL A 262 -21.59 -9.09 -11.14
N LYS A 263 -21.20 -9.57 -12.31
CA LYS A 263 -22.05 -10.41 -13.17
C LYS A 263 -21.90 -11.89 -12.82
N LYS A 264 -22.85 -12.71 -13.24
CA LYS A 264 -22.90 -14.16 -12.96
C LYS A 264 -21.70 -14.95 -13.55
N ASP A 265 -21.11 -14.43 -14.62
CA ASP A 265 -19.92 -15.01 -15.28
C ASP A 265 -18.60 -14.56 -14.65
N GLY A 266 -18.66 -13.76 -13.58
CA GLY A 266 -17.48 -13.22 -12.88
C GLY A 266 -16.93 -11.92 -13.48
N THR A 267 -17.51 -11.39 -14.58
CA THR A 267 -17.07 -10.08 -15.09
C THR A 267 -17.60 -8.95 -14.23
N MET A 268 -16.79 -7.91 -14.03
CA MET A 268 -17.23 -6.69 -13.37
C MET A 268 -18.01 -5.81 -14.35
N LYS A 269 -18.98 -5.04 -13.86
CA LYS A 269 -19.72 -4.08 -14.72
C LYS A 269 -18.83 -2.94 -15.18
N ASP A 270 -18.02 -2.41 -14.29
CA ASP A 270 -16.92 -1.50 -14.60
C ASP A 270 -15.67 -2.33 -14.81
N ASP A 271 -15.37 -2.64 -16.08
CA ASP A 271 -14.37 -3.65 -16.47
C ASP A 271 -12.97 -3.05 -16.51
N TYR A 272 -12.33 -2.95 -15.35
CA TYR A 272 -10.91 -2.58 -15.18
C TYR A 272 -10.29 -3.35 -14.01
N GLN A 273 -8.99 -3.62 -14.07
CA GLN A 273 -8.31 -4.54 -13.15
C GLN A 273 -8.52 -4.20 -11.68
N GLY A 274 -8.48 -2.91 -11.31
CA GLY A 274 -8.71 -2.47 -9.93
C GLY A 274 -10.07 -2.89 -9.36
N ALA A 275 -11.12 -2.90 -10.20
CA ALA A 275 -12.45 -3.36 -9.77
C ALA A 275 -12.43 -4.85 -9.35
N TYR A 276 -11.73 -5.69 -10.11
CA TYR A 276 -11.59 -7.14 -9.79
C TYR A 276 -10.77 -7.34 -8.52
N VAL A 277 -9.61 -6.68 -8.43
CA VAL A 277 -8.72 -6.83 -7.28
C VAL A 277 -9.41 -6.44 -5.97
N MET A 278 -10.07 -5.27 -5.96
CA MET A 278 -10.75 -4.80 -4.75
C MET A 278 -11.96 -5.66 -4.39
N ALA A 279 -12.72 -6.15 -5.39
CA ALA A 279 -13.81 -7.09 -5.15
C ALA A 279 -13.30 -8.39 -4.50
N LEU A 280 -12.24 -8.98 -5.04
CA LEU A 280 -11.65 -10.23 -4.55
C LEU A 280 -11.02 -10.08 -3.16
N LYS A 281 -10.38 -8.95 -2.91
CA LYS A 281 -9.64 -8.72 -1.66
C LYS A 281 -10.56 -8.35 -0.50
N MET A 282 -11.56 -7.51 -0.74
CA MET A 282 -12.32 -6.86 0.33
C MET A 282 -13.78 -7.31 0.44
N VAL A 283 -14.38 -7.83 -0.65
CA VAL A 283 -15.84 -8.01 -0.71
C VAL A 283 -16.26 -9.45 -0.80
N LEU A 284 -15.74 -10.17 -1.79
CA LEU A 284 -16.24 -11.50 -2.13
C LEU A 284 -15.72 -12.56 -1.17
N PRO A 285 -16.60 -13.37 -0.55
CA PRO A 285 -16.16 -14.55 0.16
C PRO A 285 -15.64 -15.59 -0.86
N LYS A 286 -14.66 -16.40 -0.43
CA LYS A 286 -14.19 -17.55 -1.22
C LYS A 286 -15.35 -18.46 -1.61
N GLY A 287 -15.40 -18.89 -2.86
CA GLY A 287 -16.47 -19.73 -3.42
C GLY A 287 -16.57 -19.58 -4.94
N GLU A 288 -17.62 -20.12 -5.54
CA GLU A 288 -17.77 -20.19 -6.99
C GLU A 288 -17.69 -18.82 -7.69
N LEU A 289 -18.40 -17.80 -7.16
CA LEU A 289 -18.37 -16.47 -7.75
C LEU A 289 -16.98 -15.82 -7.61
N TRP A 290 -16.33 -15.99 -6.45
CA TRP A 290 -14.96 -15.53 -6.23
C TRP A 290 -14.01 -16.14 -7.27
N ASN A 291 -14.09 -17.46 -7.49
CA ASN A 291 -13.25 -18.16 -8.47
C ASN A 291 -13.48 -17.66 -9.90
N LYS A 292 -14.73 -17.39 -10.28
CA LYS A 292 -15.04 -16.78 -11.58
C LYS A 292 -14.44 -15.39 -11.74
N VAL A 293 -14.59 -14.53 -10.74
CA VAL A 293 -14.00 -13.17 -10.75
C VAL A 293 -12.47 -13.23 -10.79
N TYR A 294 -11.87 -14.14 -10.04
CA TYR A 294 -10.42 -14.36 -10.03
C TYR A 294 -9.91 -14.81 -11.40
N HIS A 295 -10.56 -15.78 -12.03
CA HIS A 295 -10.21 -16.22 -13.39
C HIS A 295 -10.28 -15.08 -14.41
N GLN A 296 -11.31 -14.21 -14.31
CA GLN A 296 -11.42 -13.02 -15.16
C GLN A 296 -10.26 -12.02 -14.93
N LEU A 297 -9.80 -11.86 -13.69
CA LEU A 297 -8.64 -11.03 -13.37
C LEU A 297 -7.36 -11.62 -13.98
N VAL A 298 -7.10 -12.93 -13.76
CA VAL A 298 -5.91 -13.61 -14.28
C VAL A 298 -5.82 -13.49 -15.81
N GLN A 299 -6.92 -13.69 -16.53
CA GLN A 299 -6.95 -13.52 -17.99
C GLN A 299 -6.55 -12.08 -18.42
N ARG A 300 -6.99 -11.06 -17.69
CA ARG A 300 -6.64 -9.65 -18.00
C ARG A 300 -5.18 -9.37 -17.71
N LEU A 301 -4.68 -9.83 -16.58
CA LEU A 301 -3.27 -9.65 -16.20
C LEU A 301 -2.33 -10.34 -17.18
N THR A 302 -2.66 -11.57 -17.61
CA THR A 302 -1.86 -12.32 -18.60
C THR A 302 -1.83 -11.62 -19.96
N ARG A 303 -2.97 -11.08 -20.39
CA ARG A 303 -3.07 -10.39 -21.69
C ARG A 303 -2.43 -9.01 -21.71
N ASP A 304 -2.73 -8.20 -20.70
CA ASP A 304 -2.49 -6.75 -20.73
C ASP A 304 -1.33 -6.32 -19.84
N GLY A 305 -0.80 -7.22 -18.99
CA GLY A 305 0.09 -6.82 -17.91
C GLY A 305 -0.66 -6.03 -16.84
N MET A 306 0.05 -5.24 -16.06
CA MET A 306 -0.52 -4.50 -14.93
C MET A 306 -1.03 -3.13 -15.37
N GLN A 307 -2.28 -2.82 -15.00
CA GLN A 307 -2.96 -1.57 -15.34
C GLN A 307 -3.67 -0.95 -14.13
N THR A 308 -3.28 -1.33 -12.92
CA THR A 308 -3.91 -0.87 -11.69
C THR A 308 -3.42 0.50 -11.24
N GLY A 309 -4.24 1.15 -10.44
CA GLY A 309 -3.86 2.34 -9.68
C GLY A 309 -3.29 1.99 -8.31
N PHE A 310 -3.24 2.98 -7.41
CA PHE A 310 -2.58 2.86 -6.11
C PHE A 310 -3.14 1.74 -5.24
N PHE A 311 -4.49 1.68 -5.10
CA PHE A 311 -5.14 0.79 -4.15
C PHE A 311 -5.08 -0.68 -4.55
N ALA A 312 -5.24 -0.97 -5.84
CA ALA A 312 -5.24 -2.35 -6.29
C ALA A 312 -3.83 -2.92 -6.42
N THR A 313 -2.84 -2.09 -6.77
CA THR A 313 -1.46 -2.53 -7.02
C THR A 313 -0.86 -3.28 -5.82
N GLU A 314 -1.11 -2.80 -4.60
CA GLU A 314 -0.57 -3.45 -3.39
C GLU A 314 -1.07 -4.90 -3.18
N HIS A 315 -2.19 -5.26 -3.82
CA HIS A 315 -2.85 -6.56 -3.60
C HIS A 315 -2.62 -7.58 -4.71
N ILE A 316 -2.16 -7.18 -5.91
CA ILE A 316 -2.09 -8.06 -7.06
C ILE A 316 -1.15 -9.24 -6.85
N LEU A 317 0.14 -8.98 -6.58
CA LEU A 317 1.12 -10.05 -6.43
C LEU A 317 0.79 -10.98 -5.27
N PRO A 318 0.41 -10.47 -4.07
CA PRO A 318 -0.13 -11.31 -3.00
C PRO A 318 -1.32 -12.17 -3.40
N LEU A 319 -2.28 -11.57 -4.11
CA LEU A 319 -3.49 -12.28 -4.53
C LEU A 319 -3.19 -13.45 -5.46
N LEU A 320 -2.27 -13.29 -6.40
CA LEU A 320 -1.81 -14.33 -7.32
C LEU A 320 -1.04 -15.43 -6.57
N ALA A 321 -0.06 -15.06 -5.77
CA ALA A 321 0.78 -15.99 -5.03
C ALA A 321 0.00 -16.84 -4.00
N ASP A 322 -1.05 -16.28 -3.39
CA ASP A 322 -1.90 -16.99 -2.44
C ASP A 322 -2.93 -17.93 -3.11
N ASN A 323 -3.09 -17.85 -4.44
CA ASN A 323 -4.09 -18.64 -5.18
C ASN A 323 -3.51 -19.55 -6.27
N GLY A 324 -2.21 -19.81 -6.25
CA GLY A 324 -1.55 -20.79 -7.12
C GLY A 324 -1.00 -20.22 -8.43
N ASP A 325 -1.16 -18.91 -8.69
CA ASP A 325 -0.61 -18.24 -9.88
C ASP A 325 0.71 -17.51 -9.54
N GLU A 326 1.59 -18.17 -8.80
CA GLU A 326 2.89 -17.63 -8.39
C GLU A 326 3.74 -17.18 -9.56
N GLN A 327 3.78 -17.99 -10.62
CA GLN A 327 4.54 -17.67 -11.83
C GLN A 327 4.09 -16.34 -12.43
N LEU A 328 2.77 -16.14 -12.54
CA LEU A 328 2.23 -14.86 -13.03
C LEU A 328 2.57 -13.68 -12.10
N ALA A 329 2.63 -13.91 -10.78
CA ALA A 329 3.06 -12.86 -9.86
C ALA A 329 4.51 -12.42 -10.13
N PHE A 330 5.43 -13.37 -10.35
CA PHE A 330 6.81 -13.07 -10.74
C PHE A 330 6.91 -12.48 -12.15
N ASP A 331 6.11 -12.95 -13.12
CA ASP A 331 6.05 -12.38 -14.47
C ASP A 331 5.67 -10.89 -14.42
N LEU A 332 4.69 -10.51 -13.59
CA LEU A 332 4.29 -9.12 -13.42
C LEU A 332 5.35 -8.29 -12.66
N LEU A 333 5.99 -8.86 -11.64
CA LEU A 333 7.08 -8.19 -10.92
C LEU A 333 8.23 -7.88 -11.87
N LEU A 334 8.56 -8.81 -12.77
CA LEU A 334 9.70 -8.75 -13.69
C LEU A 334 9.34 -8.12 -15.06
N ASP A 335 8.11 -7.63 -15.24
CA ASP A 335 7.67 -7.04 -16.51
C ASP A 335 8.46 -5.75 -16.81
N GLU A 336 9.19 -5.76 -17.91
CA GLU A 336 10.02 -4.64 -18.37
C GLU A 336 9.27 -3.67 -19.31
N ARG A 337 8.03 -3.99 -19.66
CA ARG A 337 7.20 -3.12 -20.52
C ARG A 337 6.76 -1.88 -19.76
N CYS A 338 6.48 -0.79 -20.47
CA CYS A 338 5.85 0.39 -19.89
C CYS A 338 4.54 -0.01 -19.19
N GLY A 339 4.44 0.29 -17.90
CA GLY A 339 3.38 -0.21 -17.02
C GLY A 339 3.90 -1.19 -15.94
N GLY A 340 5.16 -1.62 -16.01
CA GLY A 340 5.81 -2.48 -15.02
C GLY A 340 6.84 -1.74 -14.16
N TRP A 341 7.18 -2.34 -13.01
CA TRP A 341 8.22 -1.79 -12.14
C TRP A 341 9.62 -1.84 -12.76
N MET A 342 9.94 -2.93 -13.50
CA MET A 342 11.27 -3.05 -14.11
C MET A 342 11.48 -2.02 -15.22
N TYR A 343 10.40 -1.56 -15.88
CA TYR A 343 10.47 -0.44 -16.81
C TYR A 343 11.00 0.84 -16.13
N GLN A 344 10.47 1.17 -14.96
CA GLN A 344 10.91 2.35 -14.21
C GLN A 344 12.40 2.24 -13.82
N VAL A 345 12.81 1.06 -13.33
CA VAL A 345 14.21 0.80 -12.96
C VAL A 345 15.13 0.94 -14.17
N LYS A 346 14.79 0.36 -15.32
CA LYS A 346 15.57 0.45 -16.57
C LYS A 346 15.63 1.88 -17.13
N ALA A 347 14.60 2.67 -16.90
CA ALA A 347 14.60 4.10 -17.24
C ALA A 347 15.38 4.97 -16.23
N GLY A 348 16.10 4.36 -15.27
CA GLY A 348 16.99 5.05 -14.33
C GLY A 348 16.30 5.58 -13.07
N ALA A 349 15.16 5.03 -12.70
CA ALA A 349 14.49 5.37 -11.44
C ALA A 349 15.37 5.03 -10.23
N THR A 350 15.47 5.98 -9.29
CA THR A 350 16.12 5.82 -7.98
C THR A 350 15.12 5.84 -6.82
N THR A 351 13.87 6.08 -7.14
CA THR A 351 12.67 6.05 -6.30
C THR A 351 11.52 5.52 -7.13
N THR A 352 10.40 5.11 -6.54
CA THR A 352 9.21 4.73 -7.31
C THR A 352 8.50 5.97 -7.85
N TRP A 353 7.88 5.83 -9.02
CA TRP A 353 7.19 6.92 -9.69
C TRP A 353 5.70 6.94 -9.34
N GLU A 354 5.08 8.10 -9.48
CA GLU A 354 3.64 8.30 -9.27
C GLU A 354 2.79 7.62 -10.37
N ARG A 355 3.32 7.52 -11.58
CA ARG A 355 2.64 6.94 -12.74
C ARG A 355 3.48 5.85 -13.35
N TRP A 356 2.83 4.83 -13.87
CA TRP A 356 3.48 3.76 -14.63
C TRP A 356 4.19 4.27 -15.90
N ASP A 357 3.59 5.27 -16.54
CA ASP A 357 4.02 5.91 -17.77
C ASP A 357 4.60 7.32 -17.56
N ALA A 358 5.21 7.58 -16.40
CA ALA A 358 5.82 8.88 -16.10
C ALA A 358 6.87 9.29 -17.15
N ILE A 359 7.65 8.33 -17.63
CA ILE A 359 8.42 8.43 -18.89
C ILE A 359 7.74 7.48 -19.88
N LYS A 360 7.39 7.98 -21.05
CA LYS A 360 6.78 7.20 -22.12
C LYS A 360 7.84 6.36 -22.87
N PRO A 361 7.43 5.36 -23.66
CA PRO A 361 8.38 4.54 -24.43
C PRO A 361 9.26 5.32 -25.43
N ASP A 362 8.82 6.49 -25.87
CA ASP A 362 9.60 7.39 -26.73
C ASP A 362 10.61 8.26 -25.95
N GLY A 363 10.70 8.08 -24.62
CA GLY A 363 11.60 8.83 -23.75
C GLY A 363 11.03 10.18 -23.27
N SER A 364 9.87 10.61 -23.76
CA SER A 364 9.24 11.85 -23.31
C SER A 364 8.61 11.72 -21.95
N VAL A 365 8.61 12.80 -21.16
CA VAL A 365 7.88 12.88 -19.89
C VAL A 365 6.38 12.97 -20.17
N ASN A 366 5.58 12.29 -19.36
CA ASN A 366 4.13 12.37 -19.45
C ASN A 366 3.64 13.72 -18.90
N GLU A 367 3.12 14.58 -19.77
CA GLU A 367 2.63 15.91 -19.43
C GLU A 367 1.13 15.94 -19.09
N THR A 368 0.54 14.80 -18.73
CA THR A 368 -0.89 14.77 -18.35
C THR A 368 -1.12 15.68 -17.14
N LYS A 369 -2.00 16.64 -17.31
CA LYS A 369 -2.34 17.64 -16.29
C LYS A 369 -3.61 17.26 -15.54
N SER A 370 -3.63 17.53 -14.24
CA SER A 370 -4.86 17.62 -13.45
C SER A 370 -4.91 18.99 -12.80
N ASN A 371 -6.02 19.69 -12.93
CA ASN A 371 -6.19 21.05 -12.39
C ASN A 371 -5.11 22.08 -12.80
N GLY A 372 -4.48 21.88 -13.98
CA GLY A 372 -3.42 22.78 -14.47
C GLY A 372 -2.00 22.36 -14.14
N ASP A 373 -1.80 21.45 -13.20
CA ASP A 373 -0.50 20.97 -12.77
C ASP A 373 -0.14 19.62 -13.39
N ASN A 374 1.15 19.37 -13.55
CA ASN A 374 1.66 18.09 -14.06
C ASN A 374 1.45 16.99 -13.00
N MET A 375 0.68 15.96 -13.34
CA MET A 375 0.48 14.79 -12.47
C MET A 375 1.61 13.77 -12.65
N VAL A 376 2.84 14.22 -12.49
CA VAL A 376 4.04 13.37 -12.59
C VAL A 376 5.01 13.70 -11.47
N SER A 377 5.19 12.76 -10.57
CA SER A 377 6.29 12.76 -9.61
C SER A 377 7.18 11.54 -9.85
N PHE A 378 8.49 11.76 -9.89
CA PHE A 378 9.47 10.68 -9.96
C PHE A 378 9.86 10.15 -8.57
N ASN A 379 9.28 10.71 -7.50
CA ASN A 379 9.46 10.22 -6.14
C ASN A 379 8.11 10.22 -5.43
N HIS A 380 7.39 9.09 -5.56
CA HIS A 380 6.07 8.87 -5.00
C HIS A 380 5.95 7.41 -4.58
N TYR A 381 5.74 7.14 -3.31
CA TYR A 381 5.92 5.80 -2.76
C TYR A 381 4.74 4.84 -2.95
N SER A 382 3.56 5.27 -3.41
CA SER A 382 2.37 4.41 -3.46
C SER A 382 2.57 3.11 -4.24
N PHE A 383 3.14 3.15 -5.45
CA PHE A 383 3.50 1.93 -6.19
C PHE A 383 4.68 1.15 -5.58
N GLY A 384 5.41 1.75 -4.66
CA GLY A 384 6.41 1.07 -3.82
C GLY A 384 5.79 0.11 -2.80
N SER A 385 4.46 0.08 -2.66
CA SER A 385 3.73 -0.92 -1.86
C SER A 385 4.02 -2.37 -2.26
N VAL A 386 4.58 -2.60 -3.46
CA VAL A 386 5.18 -3.88 -3.85
C VAL A 386 6.23 -4.38 -2.87
N GLY A 387 6.85 -3.49 -2.09
CA GLY A 387 7.90 -3.83 -1.12
C GLY A 387 7.49 -4.89 -0.11
N LYS A 388 6.21 -4.98 0.27
CA LYS A 388 5.73 -6.07 1.13
C LYS A 388 5.85 -7.45 0.50
N PHE A 389 5.87 -7.56 -0.85
CA PHE A 389 6.03 -8.82 -1.54
C PHE A 389 7.40 -9.44 -1.32
N TYR A 390 8.45 -8.63 -1.20
CA TYR A 390 9.79 -9.12 -0.85
C TYR A 390 9.78 -9.84 0.49
N TYR A 391 9.17 -9.23 1.51
CA TYR A 391 9.15 -9.79 2.86
C TYR A 391 8.17 -10.95 3.00
N GLN A 392 6.94 -10.77 2.55
CA GLN A 392 5.85 -11.73 2.78
C GLN A 392 5.87 -12.92 1.83
N TYR A 393 6.50 -12.79 0.66
CA TYR A 393 6.47 -13.83 -0.37
C TYR A 393 7.85 -14.30 -0.78
N ILE A 394 8.78 -13.44 -1.19
CA ILE A 394 10.12 -13.90 -1.56
C ILE A 394 10.82 -14.47 -0.31
N LEU A 395 10.89 -13.71 0.80
CA LEU A 395 11.38 -14.24 2.08
C LEU A 395 10.34 -15.11 2.80
N GLY A 396 9.06 -14.91 2.53
CA GLY A 396 7.96 -15.68 3.10
C GLY A 396 7.56 -15.34 4.53
N ILE A 397 8.06 -14.24 5.10
CA ILE A 397 7.91 -13.87 6.51
C ILE A 397 6.53 -13.22 6.75
N GLN A 398 5.65 -13.90 7.47
CA GLN A 398 4.30 -13.40 7.79
C GLN A 398 3.95 -13.71 9.26
N PRO A 399 3.18 -12.85 9.94
CA PRO A 399 2.67 -13.16 11.27
C PRO A 399 1.52 -14.18 11.19
N LEU A 400 1.54 -15.20 12.03
CA LEU A 400 0.38 -16.04 12.35
C LEU A 400 -0.38 -15.49 13.54
N GLU A 401 0.33 -14.82 14.46
CA GLU A 401 -0.23 -14.10 15.58
C GLU A 401 0.29 -12.66 15.62
N PRO A 402 -0.47 -11.73 16.20
CA PRO A 402 -0.10 -10.32 16.24
C PRO A 402 1.32 -10.10 16.80
N GLY A 403 2.06 -9.17 16.21
CA GLY A 403 3.42 -8.84 16.63
C GLY A 403 4.47 -9.91 16.32
N PHE A 404 4.12 -10.91 15.47
CA PHE A 404 4.97 -12.07 15.19
C PHE A 404 5.21 -12.97 16.43
N ALA A 405 4.22 -13.03 17.34
CA ALA A 405 4.26 -13.95 18.47
C ALA A 405 4.30 -15.42 18.02
N LYS A 406 3.63 -15.73 16.90
CA LYS A 406 3.85 -16.94 16.09
C LYS A 406 4.08 -16.53 14.63
N ILE A 407 5.02 -17.19 13.96
CA ILE A 407 5.52 -16.80 12.64
C ILE A 407 5.18 -17.87 11.61
N LYS A 408 4.89 -17.44 10.36
CA LYS A 408 4.91 -18.30 9.19
C LYS A 408 6.06 -17.87 8.29
N ILE A 409 6.87 -18.84 7.85
CA ILE A 409 7.92 -18.63 6.84
C ILE A 409 7.64 -19.56 5.67
N ARG A 410 7.25 -18.99 4.54
CA ARG A 410 6.97 -19.72 3.29
C ARG A 410 7.64 -19.01 2.12
N PRO A 411 8.94 -19.19 1.91
CA PRO A 411 9.67 -18.57 0.81
C PRO A 411 9.15 -19.03 -0.55
N ARG A 412 9.09 -18.09 -1.51
CA ARG A 412 8.74 -18.34 -2.90
C ARG A 412 10.00 -18.16 -3.75
N ILE A 413 10.41 -19.22 -4.39
CA ILE A 413 11.64 -19.25 -5.19
C ILE A 413 11.29 -19.15 -6.65
N ASP A 414 11.89 -18.19 -7.35
CA ASP A 414 11.85 -18.07 -8.81
C ASP A 414 13.29 -17.93 -9.32
N SER A 415 13.67 -18.74 -10.29
CA SER A 415 15.04 -18.78 -10.80
C SER A 415 15.52 -17.45 -11.38
N ARG A 416 14.63 -16.59 -11.81
CA ARG A 416 14.93 -15.24 -12.32
C ARG A 416 15.29 -14.25 -11.23
N ILE A 417 14.93 -14.51 -9.99
CA ILE A 417 15.38 -13.74 -8.81
C ILE A 417 16.79 -14.18 -8.41
N GLY A 418 17.11 -15.47 -8.62
CA GLY A 418 18.37 -16.10 -8.21
C GLY A 418 18.46 -16.32 -6.70
N THR A 419 19.66 -16.21 -6.17
CA THR A 419 19.90 -16.25 -4.72
C THR A 419 19.35 -15.00 -4.06
N PHE A 420 18.90 -15.11 -2.80
CA PHE A 420 18.40 -13.97 -2.05
C PHE A 420 18.66 -14.12 -0.55
N SER A 421 18.70 -13.00 0.12
CA SER A 421 18.74 -12.95 1.58
C SER A 421 17.97 -11.74 2.10
N GLY A 422 17.45 -11.87 3.30
CA GLY A 422 16.79 -10.74 3.94
C GLY A 422 16.41 -11.03 5.37
N SER A 423 16.00 -9.99 6.05
CA SER A 423 15.58 -10.08 7.46
C SER A 423 14.41 -9.14 7.74
N TYR A 424 13.65 -9.49 8.75
CA TYR A 424 12.72 -8.59 9.40
C TYR A 424 12.85 -8.77 10.91
N LYS A 425 13.26 -7.71 11.62
CA LYS A 425 13.69 -7.80 13.01
C LYS A 425 14.75 -8.92 13.17
N ASP A 426 14.54 -9.85 14.09
CA ASP A 426 15.44 -10.98 14.36
C ASP A 426 15.15 -12.22 13.50
N ILE A 427 14.24 -12.13 12.53
CA ILE A 427 13.93 -13.20 11.58
C ILE A 427 14.85 -13.05 10.37
N LEU A 428 15.57 -14.11 10.00
CA LEU A 428 16.44 -14.14 8.82
C LEU A 428 16.02 -15.27 7.90
N VAL A 429 15.98 -14.99 6.59
CA VAL A 429 15.75 -15.99 5.53
C VAL A 429 16.75 -15.74 4.41
N ALA A 430 17.49 -16.78 4.03
CA ALA A 430 18.39 -16.72 2.88
C ALA A 430 18.27 -18.00 2.03
N TYR A 431 18.44 -17.85 0.73
CA TYR A 431 18.51 -18.94 -0.24
C TYR A 431 19.80 -18.81 -1.07
N ASP A 432 20.66 -19.81 -1.04
CA ASP A 432 21.97 -19.82 -1.71
C ASP A 432 21.96 -20.52 -3.08
N GLY A 433 20.78 -20.87 -3.59
CA GLY A 433 20.59 -21.66 -4.82
C GLY A 433 20.34 -23.16 -4.57
N LYS A 434 20.54 -23.64 -3.34
CA LYS A 434 20.36 -25.06 -2.96
C LYS A 434 19.73 -25.24 -1.60
N THR A 435 20.06 -24.34 -0.65
CA THR A 435 19.67 -24.45 0.74
C THR A 435 18.93 -23.18 1.16
N LEU A 436 17.83 -23.37 1.89
CA LEU A 436 17.18 -22.34 2.66
C LEU A 436 17.75 -22.31 4.06
N HIS A 437 18.32 -21.16 4.44
CA HIS A 437 18.83 -20.86 5.78
C HIS A 437 17.80 -19.96 6.48
N ILE A 438 17.28 -20.41 7.61
CA ILE A 438 16.23 -19.70 8.35
C ILE A 438 16.65 -19.56 9.80
N SER A 439 16.61 -18.32 10.32
CA SER A 439 16.72 -18.05 11.74
C SER A 439 15.45 -17.37 12.23
N THR A 440 14.88 -17.85 13.32
CA THR A 440 13.62 -17.36 13.88
C THR A 440 13.71 -17.22 15.41
N PRO A 441 13.15 -16.14 15.99
CA PRO A 441 13.18 -15.90 17.43
C PRO A 441 12.00 -16.54 18.19
N ALA A 442 11.01 -17.13 17.50
CA ALA A 442 9.75 -17.60 18.11
C ALA A 442 9.27 -18.89 17.44
N ASP A 443 8.17 -19.43 17.96
CA ASP A 443 7.46 -20.56 17.33
C ASP A 443 7.08 -20.23 15.89
N THR A 444 7.51 -21.09 14.97
CA THR A 444 7.44 -20.82 13.55
C THR A 444 6.95 -22.03 12.76
N GLN A 445 5.98 -21.79 11.89
CA GLN A 445 5.59 -22.73 10.84
C GLN A 445 6.41 -22.43 9.57
N ILE A 446 7.31 -23.32 9.21
CA ILE A 446 8.09 -23.26 7.97
C ILE A 446 7.43 -24.13 6.92
N ILE A 447 7.11 -23.56 5.77
CA ILE A 447 6.53 -24.25 4.62
C ILE A 447 7.52 -24.18 3.48
N LEU A 448 8.12 -25.32 3.13
CA LEU A 448 9.10 -25.42 2.05
C LEU A 448 8.44 -25.30 0.67
N PRO A 449 9.20 -25.02 -0.40
CA PRO A 449 8.67 -24.92 -1.77
C PRO A 449 7.94 -26.19 -2.25
N ASP A 450 8.33 -27.37 -1.79
CA ASP A 450 7.66 -28.65 -2.10
C ASP A 450 6.37 -28.88 -1.29
N GLY A 451 5.99 -27.94 -0.43
CA GLY A 451 4.82 -28.00 0.44
C GLY A 451 5.05 -28.69 1.78
N THR A 452 6.25 -29.20 2.06
CA THR A 452 6.58 -29.81 3.36
C THR A 452 6.47 -28.76 4.48
N VAL A 453 5.82 -29.13 5.59
CA VAL A 453 5.58 -28.25 6.73
C VAL A 453 6.40 -28.69 7.92
N HIS A 454 7.10 -27.75 8.55
CA HIS A 454 7.83 -27.93 9.79
C HIS A 454 7.31 -26.95 10.85
N GLU A 455 6.96 -27.45 12.04
CA GLU A 455 6.68 -26.63 13.22
C GLU A 455 7.94 -26.63 14.07
N VAL A 456 8.53 -25.47 14.30
CA VAL A 456 9.81 -25.32 14.99
C VAL A 456 9.75 -24.22 16.05
N GLY A 457 10.57 -24.32 17.08
CA GLY A 457 10.76 -23.23 18.06
C GLY A 457 11.78 -22.18 17.58
N ALA A 458 12.21 -21.30 18.48
CA ALA A 458 13.30 -20.38 18.21
C ALA A 458 14.60 -21.14 17.88
N GLY A 459 15.32 -20.72 16.84
CA GLY A 459 16.55 -21.40 16.40
C GLY A 459 16.96 -21.07 14.98
N THR A 460 17.97 -21.78 14.49
CA THR A 460 18.48 -21.70 13.12
C THR A 460 18.33 -23.05 12.45
N TYR A 461 17.84 -23.08 11.21
CA TYR A 461 17.46 -24.26 10.47
C TYR A 461 17.92 -24.17 9.01
N ASP A 462 18.42 -25.27 8.48
CA ASP A 462 18.83 -25.41 7.09
C ASP A 462 18.01 -26.48 6.41
N PHE A 463 17.45 -26.15 5.24
CA PHE A 463 16.63 -27.06 4.44
C PHE A 463 17.14 -27.13 3.01
N SER A 464 17.46 -28.32 2.55
CA SER A 464 17.79 -28.52 1.13
C SER A 464 16.55 -28.34 0.26
N VAL A 465 16.65 -27.51 -0.76
CA VAL A 465 15.61 -27.27 -1.76
C VAL A 465 15.97 -28.05 -3.02
N LYS A 466 15.08 -28.94 -3.46
CA LYS A 466 15.24 -29.61 -4.75
C LYS A 466 14.95 -28.64 -5.86
N GLU A 467 15.77 -28.63 -6.90
CA GLU A 467 15.47 -27.91 -8.16
C GLU A 467 14.10 -28.37 -8.67
N GLN A 468 13.18 -27.42 -8.92
CA GLN A 468 11.87 -27.66 -9.53
C GLN A 468 11.96 -27.58 -11.04
#